data_a44c4815fb2155e987471dfa2aa77b71
#
_entry.id   a44c4815fb2155e987471dfa2aa77b71
#
_cell.length_a   1.000
_cell.length_b   1.000
_cell.length_c   1.000
_cell.angle_alpha   90.00
_cell.angle_beta   90.00
_cell.angle_gamma   90.00
#
_symmetry.space_group_name_H-M   'P 1'
#
loop_
_entity.id
_entity.type
_entity.pdbx_description
1 polymer ?
#
loop_
_entity_poly.entity_id
_entity_poly.type
_entity_poly.pdbx_seq_one_letter_code
_entity_poly.pdbx_strand_id
1 'polypeptide(L)'
;VHCHCAHSHDCIDHWFFDSQTGKDRWSAKFLVNHNRDQYPSHQLGPVISWMDINCGDRFDYVTSTSTDSVGINEHFAEKFGPDHPNAKRKFAQGDIVTTAVRTKKGKSIVINYDMQLPRPYDNRWLIQGTRGLYNEQRDAVYIKGVSPKYHEWEPFPPYHEKYRHTWTKEPSLGG
;
A
#
# COMPACT_ATOMS: atom_id res chain seq x y z
N VAL A 1 -0.27 -14.43 -11.01
CA VAL A 1 0.49 -15.35 -10.14
C VAL A 1 0.84 -14.70 -8.81
N HIS A 2 1.34 -13.44 -8.85
CA HIS A 2 1.77 -12.70 -7.66
C HIS A 2 1.43 -11.21 -7.80
N CYS A 3 0.99 -10.58 -6.70
CA CYS A 3 0.93 -9.14 -6.56
C CYS A 3 1.68 -8.68 -5.32
N HIS A 4 2.28 -7.49 -5.42
CA HIS A 4 2.73 -6.71 -4.28
C HIS A 4 1.99 -5.38 -4.32
N CYS A 5 1.50 -4.92 -3.18
CA CYS A 5 0.84 -3.63 -3.03
C CYS A 5 1.11 -3.04 -1.65
N ALA A 6 0.93 -1.75 -1.53
CA ALA A 6 1.13 -1.04 -0.27
C ALA A 6 0.16 0.15 -0.16
N HIS A 7 -0.10 0.57 1.07
CA HIS A 7 -0.49 1.94 1.34
C HIS A 7 0.60 2.55 2.21
N SER A 8 1.49 3.25 1.53
CA SER A 8 2.68 3.84 2.11
C SER A 8 2.55 5.36 2.01
N HIS A 9 2.33 6.01 3.15
CA HIS A 9 2.02 7.43 3.21
C HIS A 9 2.29 7.95 4.63
N ASP A 10 3.09 8.98 4.78
CA ASP A 10 3.22 9.65 6.07
C ASP A 10 1.88 10.31 6.45
N CYS A 11 1.21 9.74 7.42
CA CYS A 11 -0.11 10.17 7.86
C CYS A 11 -0.15 10.71 9.29
N ILE A 12 1.01 10.88 9.94
CA ILE A 12 1.05 11.29 11.34
C ILE A 12 0.31 12.60 11.54
N ASP A 13 0.71 13.64 10.83
CA ASP A 13 0.27 15.02 11.07
C ASP A 13 -1.08 15.40 10.46
N HIS A 14 -1.67 14.58 9.60
CA HIS A 14 -2.93 14.95 8.96
C HIS A 14 -4.06 13.93 9.19
N TRP A 15 -3.72 12.69 9.52
CA TRP A 15 -4.71 11.64 9.73
C TRP A 15 -4.84 11.22 11.19
N PHE A 16 -3.71 11.01 11.87
CA PHE A 16 -3.71 10.48 13.22
C PHE A 16 -3.67 11.56 14.30
N PHE A 17 -2.93 12.63 14.08
CA PHE A 17 -2.76 13.70 15.04
C PHE A 17 -2.96 15.08 14.42
N ASP A 18 -3.26 16.04 15.27
CA ASP A 18 -3.28 17.43 14.87
C ASP A 18 -1.85 17.96 14.75
N SER A 19 -1.51 18.51 13.59
CA SER A 19 -0.14 18.93 13.27
C SER A 19 0.39 20.09 14.10
N GLN A 20 -0.49 20.90 14.72
CA GLN A 20 -0.10 22.07 15.49
C GLN A 20 -0.02 21.76 16.99
N THR A 21 -0.91 20.93 17.47
CA THR A 21 -1.08 20.68 18.89
C THR A 21 -0.66 19.29 19.33
N GLY A 22 -0.43 18.37 18.40
CA GLY A 22 -0.15 16.95 18.68
C GLY A 22 -1.32 16.19 19.30
N LYS A 23 -2.53 16.77 19.34
CA LYS A 23 -3.70 16.11 19.90
C LYS A 23 -4.18 14.96 19.03
N ASP A 24 -4.67 13.91 19.67
CA ASP A 24 -5.27 12.76 19.00
C ASP A 24 -6.44 13.19 18.12
N ARG A 25 -6.44 12.75 16.87
CA ARG A 25 -7.64 12.70 16.03
C ARG A 25 -8.37 11.38 16.30
N TRP A 26 -9.60 11.23 15.81
CA TRP A 26 -10.43 10.05 16.00
C TRP A 26 -9.74 8.72 15.64
N SER A 27 -8.83 8.75 14.67
CA SER A 27 -8.09 7.59 14.15
C SER A 27 -6.89 7.16 15.00
N ALA A 28 -6.34 8.05 15.84
CA ALA A 28 -5.21 7.73 16.71
C ALA A 28 -5.47 6.55 17.64
N LYS A 29 -6.74 6.37 18.08
CA LYS A 29 -7.14 5.23 18.91
C LYS A 29 -6.81 3.87 18.29
N PHE A 30 -6.77 3.76 16.97
CA PHE A 30 -6.43 2.50 16.30
C PHE A 30 -4.96 2.17 16.44
N LEU A 31 -4.08 3.18 16.43
CA LEU A 31 -2.64 3.00 16.65
C LEU A 31 -2.33 2.53 18.08
N VAL A 32 -3.12 2.99 19.03
CA VAL A 32 -2.95 2.61 20.45
C VAL A 32 -3.43 1.18 20.72
N ASN A 33 -4.53 0.77 20.10
CA ASN A 33 -5.26 -0.43 20.50
C ASN A 33 -5.06 -1.63 19.56
N HIS A 34 -4.51 -1.43 18.36
CA HIS A 34 -4.41 -2.48 17.34
C HIS A 34 -3.04 -2.49 16.68
N ASN A 35 -2.60 -3.69 16.27
CA ASN A 35 -1.42 -3.89 15.44
C ASN A 35 -1.84 -4.69 14.20
N ARG A 36 -2.08 -3.99 13.10
CA ARG A 36 -2.58 -4.57 11.85
C ARG A 36 -2.46 -3.57 10.72
N ASP A 37 -2.71 -4.00 9.48
CA ASP A 37 -3.00 -3.07 8.39
C ASP A 37 -4.31 -2.32 8.71
N GLN A 38 -4.22 -1.01 8.93
CA GLN A 38 -5.35 -0.16 9.31
C GLN A 38 -6.16 0.31 8.08
N TYR A 39 -5.61 0.19 6.87
CA TYR A 39 -6.22 0.74 5.66
C TYR A 39 -6.03 -0.14 4.42
N PRO A 40 -6.40 -1.44 4.47
CA PRO A 40 -6.11 -2.40 3.40
C PRO A 40 -6.87 -2.13 2.10
N SER A 41 -7.98 -1.41 2.15
CA SER A 41 -8.84 -1.18 0.98
C SER A 41 -8.14 -0.44 -0.15
N HIS A 42 -7.23 0.47 0.17
CA HIS A 42 -6.54 1.30 -0.82
C HIS A 42 -5.64 0.48 -1.74
N GLN A 43 -4.79 -0.34 -1.15
CA GLN A 43 -3.86 -1.18 -1.89
C GLN A 43 -4.50 -2.46 -2.43
N LEU A 44 -5.41 -3.06 -1.66
CA LEU A 44 -5.99 -4.35 -2.01
C LEU A 44 -7.14 -4.25 -3.02
N GLY A 45 -7.83 -3.11 -3.09
CA GLY A 45 -8.98 -2.89 -3.97
C GLY A 45 -8.71 -3.27 -5.43
N PRO A 46 -7.72 -2.67 -6.11
CA PRO A 46 -7.36 -3.05 -7.48
C PRO A 46 -6.90 -4.51 -7.60
N VAL A 47 -6.12 -5.00 -6.61
CA VAL A 47 -5.56 -6.35 -6.61
C VAL A 47 -6.65 -7.43 -6.55
N ILE A 48 -7.74 -7.20 -5.84
CA ILE A 48 -8.90 -8.10 -5.80
C ILE A 48 -9.43 -8.33 -7.22
N SER A 49 -9.58 -7.27 -8.00
CA SER A 49 -10.03 -7.37 -9.40
C SER A 49 -8.99 -8.08 -10.28
N TRP A 50 -7.72 -7.72 -10.20
CA TRP A 50 -6.66 -8.32 -11.01
C TRP A 50 -6.44 -9.80 -10.74
N MET A 51 -6.75 -10.24 -9.53
CA MET A 51 -6.56 -11.63 -9.07
C MET A 51 -7.83 -12.47 -9.11
N ASP A 52 -8.94 -11.95 -9.63
CA ASP A 52 -10.25 -12.61 -9.69
C ASP A 52 -10.77 -13.04 -8.31
N ILE A 53 -10.43 -12.32 -7.25
CA ILE A 53 -10.88 -12.63 -5.90
C ILE A 53 -12.39 -12.44 -5.81
N ASN A 54 -13.08 -13.47 -5.32
CA ASN A 54 -14.54 -13.59 -5.29
C ASN A 54 -15.22 -13.70 -6.68
N CYS A 55 -14.44 -13.75 -7.76
CA CYS A 55 -14.90 -13.95 -9.15
C CYS A 55 -14.18 -15.10 -9.83
N GLY A 56 -13.86 -16.15 -9.10
CA GLY A 56 -13.16 -17.33 -9.63
C GLY A 56 -12.01 -17.80 -8.73
N ASP A 57 -11.54 -16.99 -7.81
CA ASP A 57 -10.59 -17.36 -6.77
C ASP A 57 -11.05 -16.79 -5.42
N ARG A 58 -10.40 -17.16 -4.33
CA ARG A 58 -10.66 -16.62 -2.99
C ARG A 58 -9.43 -16.74 -2.10
N PHE A 59 -9.37 -15.95 -1.05
CA PHE A 59 -8.33 -16.09 -0.04
C PHE A 59 -8.39 -17.46 0.62
N ASP A 60 -7.21 -18.01 0.90
CA ASP A 60 -7.05 -19.27 1.62
C ASP A 60 -6.59 -19.03 3.04
N TYR A 61 -5.41 -18.45 3.18
CA TYR A 61 -4.86 -18.05 4.47
C TYR A 61 -4.03 -16.78 4.37
N VAL A 62 -3.79 -16.19 5.52
CA VAL A 62 -3.00 -14.96 5.68
C VAL A 62 -2.00 -15.14 6.82
N THR A 63 -0.81 -14.59 6.64
CA THR A 63 0.20 -14.41 7.69
C THR A 63 0.62 -12.95 7.73
N SER A 64 0.92 -12.44 8.91
CA SER A 64 1.31 -11.05 9.07
C SER A 64 2.38 -10.89 10.14
N THR A 65 3.32 -10.00 9.91
CA THR A 65 4.34 -9.56 10.85
C THR A 65 4.38 -8.05 10.90
N SER A 66 4.81 -7.49 12.01
CA SER A 66 5.01 -6.05 12.15
C SER A 66 6.36 -5.74 12.78
N THR A 67 6.88 -4.56 12.49
CA THR A 67 7.98 -3.97 13.26
C THR A 67 7.49 -3.50 14.63
N ASP A 68 8.41 -3.07 15.48
CA ASP A 68 8.07 -2.28 16.65
C ASP A 68 7.53 -0.90 16.24
N SER A 69 6.90 -0.22 17.19
CA SER A 69 6.45 1.16 17.03
C SER A 69 7.51 2.12 17.54
N VAL A 70 8.16 2.83 16.66
CA VAL A 70 9.25 3.79 16.98
C VAL A 70 8.96 5.15 16.37
N GLY A 71 8.52 5.19 15.11
CA GLY A 71 8.42 6.41 14.32
C GLY A 71 7.53 7.49 14.94
N ILE A 72 6.38 7.12 15.51
CA ILE A 72 5.49 8.08 16.17
C ILE A 72 6.16 8.74 17.37
N ASN A 73 6.83 7.95 18.20
CA ASN A 73 7.50 8.48 19.39
C ASN A 73 8.63 9.43 19.01
N GLU A 74 9.44 9.08 18.02
CA GLU A 74 10.51 9.94 17.49
C GLU A 74 9.95 11.24 16.90
N HIS A 75 8.93 11.15 16.06
CA HIS A 75 8.26 12.31 15.50
C HIS A 75 7.80 13.30 16.59
N PHE A 76 7.17 12.81 17.66
CA PHE A 76 6.73 13.66 18.76
C PHE A 76 7.88 14.22 19.58
N ALA A 77 8.93 13.45 19.82
CA ALA A 77 10.11 13.92 20.52
C ALA A 77 10.83 15.04 19.76
N GLU A 78 10.95 14.92 18.46
CA GLU A 78 11.55 15.94 17.59
C GLU A 78 10.71 17.20 17.47
N LYS A 79 9.42 17.03 17.21
CA LYS A 79 8.53 18.17 16.86
C LYS A 79 8.03 18.92 18.07
N PHE A 80 7.72 18.24 19.16
CA PHE A 80 7.09 18.81 20.35
C PHE A 80 7.94 18.70 21.62
N GLY A 81 9.09 18.05 21.53
CA GLY A 81 10.01 17.80 22.63
C GLY A 81 9.81 16.44 23.30
N PRO A 82 10.87 15.93 23.98
CA PRO A 82 10.90 14.58 24.54
C PRO A 82 9.91 14.38 25.72
N ASP A 83 9.40 15.45 26.28
CA ASP A 83 8.42 15.42 27.37
C ASP A 83 6.96 15.39 26.90
N HIS A 84 6.71 15.50 25.60
CA HIS A 84 5.36 15.38 25.06
C HIS A 84 4.79 13.98 25.36
N PRO A 85 3.52 13.85 25.80
CA PRO A 85 2.92 12.56 26.17
C PRO A 85 3.06 11.50 25.09
N ASN A 86 2.87 11.84 23.81
CA ASN A 86 3.00 10.90 22.70
C ASN A 86 4.44 10.49 22.38
N ALA A 87 5.47 11.25 22.80
CA ALA A 87 6.85 10.84 22.70
C ALA A 87 7.19 9.63 23.60
N LYS A 88 6.38 9.43 24.65
CA LYS A 88 6.56 8.35 25.65
C LYS A 88 5.41 7.35 25.66
N ARG A 89 4.36 7.59 24.87
CA ARG A 89 3.16 6.76 24.80
C ARG A 89 3.47 5.41 24.16
N LYS A 90 2.92 4.35 24.70
CA LYS A 90 2.99 3.03 24.07
C LYS A 90 1.92 2.93 22.99
N PHE A 91 2.34 2.67 21.76
CA PHE A 91 1.47 2.35 20.63
C PHE A 91 1.53 0.83 20.37
N ALA A 92 0.39 0.22 20.11
CA ALA A 92 0.32 -1.19 19.74
C ALA A 92 0.70 -1.41 18.27
N GLN A 93 0.40 -0.43 17.41
CA GLN A 93 0.66 -0.47 15.98
C GLN A 93 2.15 -0.41 15.68
N GLY A 94 2.70 -1.44 15.06
CA GLY A 94 4.06 -1.37 14.51
C GLY A 94 4.14 -0.42 13.32
N ASP A 95 5.30 0.15 13.07
CA ASP A 95 5.51 1.16 12.03
C ASP A 95 5.23 0.61 10.64
N ILE A 96 5.69 -0.62 10.37
CA ILE A 96 5.41 -1.31 9.11
C ILE A 96 4.77 -2.66 9.41
N VAL A 97 3.64 -2.94 8.76
CA VAL A 97 3.02 -4.27 8.79
C VAL A 97 3.16 -4.90 7.42
N THR A 98 3.72 -6.10 7.36
CA THR A 98 3.83 -6.91 6.16
C THR A 98 2.89 -8.10 6.26
N THR A 99 1.97 -8.19 5.32
CA THR A 99 0.97 -9.25 5.26
C THR A 99 1.13 -10.05 3.98
N ALA A 100 1.24 -11.35 4.09
CA ALA A 100 1.25 -12.28 2.97
C ALA A 100 -0.06 -13.07 2.91
N VAL A 101 -0.72 -13.03 1.76
CA VAL A 101 -1.97 -13.73 1.49
C VAL A 101 -1.73 -14.80 0.43
N ARG A 102 -2.24 -16.01 0.66
CA ARG A 102 -2.33 -17.06 -0.35
C ARG A 102 -3.78 -17.24 -0.77
N THR A 103 -4.00 -17.49 -2.06
CA THR A 103 -5.33 -17.79 -2.59
C THR A 103 -5.50 -19.31 -2.78
N LYS A 104 -6.74 -19.77 -2.89
CA LYS A 104 -7.07 -21.19 -3.15
C LYS A 104 -6.49 -21.69 -4.47
N LYS A 105 -6.38 -20.86 -5.49
CA LYS A 105 -5.75 -21.20 -6.76
C LYS A 105 -4.22 -21.03 -6.76
N GLY A 106 -3.60 -20.81 -5.60
CA GLY A 106 -2.16 -20.79 -5.46
C GLY A 106 -1.48 -19.47 -5.83
N LYS A 107 -2.23 -18.38 -6.03
CA LYS A 107 -1.67 -17.04 -6.20
C LYS A 107 -1.21 -16.49 -4.84
N SER A 108 -0.33 -15.51 -4.84
CA SER A 108 0.13 -14.82 -3.63
C SER A 108 0.00 -13.30 -3.75
N ILE A 109 -0.26 -12.65 -2.62
CA ILE A 109 -0.33 -11.19 -2.51
C ILE A 109 0.50 -10.80 -1.29
N VAL A 110 1.39 -9.83 -1.47
CA VAL A 110 2.11 -9.17 -0.36
C VAL A 110 1.57 -7.77 -0.22
N ILE A 111 1.20 -7.41 1.00
CA ILE A 111 0.63 -6.12 1.35
C ILE A 111 1.51 -5.47 2.39
N ASN A 112 1.90 -4.21 2.20
CA ASN A 112 2.58 -3.42 3.20
C ASN A 112 1.70 -2.25 3.64
N TYR A 113 1.51 -2.13 4.94
CA TYR A 113 1.04 -0.93 5.61
C TYR A 113 2.25 -0.14 6.12
N ASP A 114 2.29 1.16 5.83
CA ASP A 114 3.38 2.07 6.20
C ASP A 114 2.81 3.49 6.22
N MET A 115 2.23 3.89 7.37
CA MET A 115 1.54 5.19 7.52
C MET A 115 2.12 6.04 8.65
N GLN A 116 3.23 5.63 9.27
CA GLN A 116 3.76 6.21 10.49
C GLN A 116 5.24 6.59 10.38
N LEU A 117 5.81 6.48 9.19
CA LEU A 117 7.19 6.86 8.90
C LEU A 117 7.24 7.96 7.83
N PRO A 118 8.27 8.82 7.86
CA PRO A 118 8.41 9.91 6.89
C PRO A 118 8.68 9.36 5.49
N ARG A 119 7.75 9.62 4.58
CA ARG A 119 7.86 9.20 3.19
C ARG A 119 6.85 9.89 2.28
N PRO A 120 7.10 9.97 0.95
CA PRO A 120 6.10 10.27 -0.06
C PRO A 120 5.06 9.16 -0.16
N TYR A 121 3.88 9.51 -0.70
CA TYR A 121 2.83 8.55 -1.04
C TYR A 121 3.28 7.56 -2.11
N ASP A 122 2.94 6.26 -1.90
CA ASP A 122 3.34 5.19 -2.80
C ASP A 122 2.45 3.94 -2.58
N ASN A 123 1.89 3.40 -3.64
CA ASN A 123 1.09 2.17 -3.60
C ASN A 123 1.90 0.91 -3.89
N ARG A 124 3.06 1.04 -4.51
CA ARG A 124 3.97 -0.05 -4.85
C ARG A 124 3.32 -1.19 -5.63
N TRP A 125 2.34 -0.89 -6.49
CA TRP A 125 1.68 -1.94 -7.23
C TRP A 125 2.65 -2.64 -8.18
N LEU A 126 2.78 -3.95 -7.97
CA LEU A 126 3.44 -4.87 -8.87
C LEU A 126 2.52 -6.03 -9.14
N ILE A 127 2.33 -6.39 -10.40
CA ILE A 127 1.61 -7.61 -10.78
C ILE A 127 2.50 -8.47 -11.68
N GLN A 128 2.73 -9.73 -11.24
CA GLN A 128 3.50 -10.72 -11.99
C GLN A 128 2.57 -11.83 -12.47
N GLY A 129 2.46 -11.94 -13.79
CA GLY A 129 1.81 -13.07 -14.46
C GLY A 129 2.80 -14.12 -14.96
N THR A 130 2.30 -15.13 -15.67
CA THR A 130 3.13 -16.13 -16.36
C THR A 130 3.73 -15.62 -17.67
N ARG A 131 3.21 -14.50 -18.18
CA ARG A 131 3.61 -13.92 -19.46
C ARG A 131 4.22 -12.53 -19.35
N GLY A 132 4.34 -11.97 -18.18
CA GLY A 132 4.92 -10.66 -18.00
C GLY A 132 4.68 -10.08 -16.62
N LEU A 133 5.17 -8.87 -16.42
CA LEU A 133 4.94 -8.12 -15.19
C LEU A 133 4.80 -6.62 -15.46
N TYR A 134 4.09 -5.95 -14.56
CA TYR A 134 4.00 -4.51 -14.43
C TYR A 134 4.53 -4.06 -13.09
N ASN A 135 5.22 -2.94 -13.05
CA ASN A 135 5.72 -2.32 -11.84
C ASN A 135 5.43 -0.81 -11.86
N GLU A 136 4.56 -0.36 -10.98
CA GLU A 136 4.14 1.04 -10.88
C GLU A 136 5.31 1.97 -10.54
N GLN A 137 6.15 1.61 -9.57
CA GLN A 137 7.27 2.46 -9.14
C GLN A 137 8.29 2.73 -10.24
N ARG A 138 8.34 1.86 -11.24
CA ARG A 138 9.19 2.02 -12.43
C ARG A 138 8.44 2.65 -13.60
N ASP A 139 7.12 2.75 -13.52
CA ASP A 139 6.22 3.04 -14.65
C ASP A 139 6.58 2.18 -15.86
N ALA A 140 6.76 0.89 -15.63
CA ALA A 140 7.36 -0.02 -16.60
C ALA A 140 6.68 -1.39 -16.63
N VAL A 141 6.80 -2.03 -17.77
CA VAL A 141 6.22 -3.34 -18.08
C VAL A 141 7.23 -4.21 -18.82
N TYR A 142 7.06 -5.52 -18.71
CA TYR A 142 7.68 -6.51 -19.59
C TYR A 142 6.66 -7.58 -19.94
N ILE A 143 6.48 -7.85 -21.24
CA ILE A 143 5.53 -8.86 -21.72
C ILE A 143 6.26 -9.81 -22.67
N LYS A 144 6.34 -11.09 -22.28
CA LYS A 144 6.99 -12.13 -23.07
C LYS A 144 6.36 -12.25 -24.47
N GLY A 145 7.18 -12.12 -25.49
CA GLY A 145 6.78 -12.20 -26.89
C GLY A 145 6.14 -10.92 -27.45
N VAL A 146 6.10 -9.83 -26.67
CA VAL A 146 5.61 -8.50 -27.09
C VAL A 146 6.66 -7.44 -26.85
N SER A 147 7.29 -7.43 -25.69
CA SER A 147 8.39 -6.50 -25.39
C SER A 147 9.54 -6.71 -26.37
N PRO A 148 10.09 -5.63 -26.94
CA PRO A 148 11.04 -5.71 -28.07
C PRO A 148 12.38 -6.33 -27.71
N LYS A 149 12.77 -6.25 -26.44
CA LYS A 149 14.05 -6.76 -25.97
C LYS A 149 13.87 -7.75 -24.83
N TYR A 150 14.66 -8.79 -24.85
CA TYR A 150 14.70 -9.79 -23.79
C TYR A 150 15.38 -9.24 -22.53
N HIS A 151 14.76 -9.45 -21.36
CA HIS A 151 15.24 -8.99 -20.05
C HIS A 151 15.33 -7.46 -19.86
N GLU A 152 14.69 -6.67 -20.72
CA GLU A 152 14.64 -5.23 -20.56
C GLU A 152 13.24 -4.74 -20.24
N TRP A 153 13.16 -3.78 -19.32
CA TRP A 153 11.94 -3.05 -19.05
C TRP A 153 11.61 -2.11 -20.22
N GLU A 154 10.34 -1.93 -20.46
CA GLU A 154 9.85 -0.88 -21.35
C GLU A 154 8.85 0.04 -20.65
N PRO A 155 8.71 1.30 -21.12
CA PRO A 155 7.77 2.25 -20.52
C PRO A 155 6.33 1.74 -20.57
N PHE A 156 5.58 1.94 -19.49
CA PHE A 156 4.16 1.55 -19.42
C PHE A 156 3.21 2.49 -20.19
N PRO A 157 3.42 3.84 -20.29
CA PRO A 157 2.45 4.75 -20.90
C PRO A 157 1.88 4.34 -22.25
N PRO A 158 2.64 3.81 -23.22
CA PRO A 158 2.07 3.32 -24.48
C PRO A 158 1.05 2.19 -24.29
N TYR A 159 1.25 1.33 -23.30
CA TYR A 159 0.31 0.26 -22.97
C TYR A 159 -0.94 0.81 -22.29
N HIS A 160 -0.77 1.78 -21.38
CA HIS A 160 -1.88 2.45 -20.74
C HIS A 160 -2.82 3.09 -21.75
N GLU A 161 -2.30 3.84 -22.74
CA GLU A 161 -3.11 4.45 -23.79
C GLU A 161 -3.83 3.41 -24.66
N LYS A 162 -3.10 2.35 -25.07
CA LYS A 162 -3.66 1.28 -25.92
C LYS A 162 -4.79 0.50 -25.22
N TYR A 163 -4.63 0.20 -23.95
CA TYR A 163 -5.54 -0.67 -23.18
C TYR A 163 -6.39 0.09 -22.15
N ARG A 164 -6.44 1.41 -22.24
CA ARG A 164 -7.24 2.25 -21.35
C ARG A 164 -8.68 1.78 -21.31
N HIS A 165 -9.23 1.65 -20.11
CA HIS A 165 -10.61 1.22 -19.92
C HIS A 165 -11.59 2.21 -20.57
N THR A 166 -12.67 1.72 -21.15
CA THR A 166 -13.65 2.55 -21.86
C THR A 166 -14.22 3.66 -20.97
N TRP A 167 -14.49 3.38 -19.72
CA TRP A 167 -14.99 4.39 -18.75
C TRP A 167 -14.04 5.57 -18.51
N THR A 168 -12.74 5.36 -18.73
CA THR A 168 -11.75 6.43 -18.59
C THR A 168 -11.49 7.16 -19.91
N LYS A 169 -12.09 6.71 -21.02
CA LYS A 169 -11.99 7.36 -22.34
C LYS A 169 -13.09 8.39 -22.56
N GLU A 170 -14.19 8.32 -21.80
CA GLU A 170 -15.23 9.35 -21.86
C GLU A 170 -14.72 10.62 -21.16
N PRO A 171 -15.01 11.81 -21.74
CA PRO A 171 -14.77 13.06 -21.03
C PRO A 171 -15.55 12.99 -19.72
N SER A 172 -14.90 13.32 -18.61
CA SER A 172 -15.61 13.51 -17.35
C SER A 172 -16.79 14.44 -17.64
N LEU A 173 -18.01 13.94 -17.45
CA LEU A 173 -19.18 14.81 -17.39
C LEU A 173 -18.88 15.78 -16.26
N GLY A 174 -18.51 17.00 -16.65
CA GLY A 174 -18.11 18.06 -15.74
C GLY A 174 -19.25 18.29 -14.77
N GLY A 175 -18.94 18.12 -13.48
CA GLY A 175 -19.71 18.64 -12.37
C GLY A 175 -19.02 19.87 -11.83
#